data_f9138cf9dd1a8f074bad4eeb47ea84b7
#
_entry.id   f9138cf9dd1a8f074bad4eeb47ea84b7
#
_cell.length_a   1.000
_cell.length_b   1.000
_cell.length_c   1.000
_cell.angle_alpha   90.00
_cell.angle_beta   90.00
_cell.angle_gamma   90.00
#
_symmetry.space_group_name_H-M   'P 1'
#
loop_
_entity.id
_entity.type
_entity.pdbx_description
1 polymer ?
#
loop_
_entity_poly.entity_id
_entity_poly.type
_entity_poly.pdbx_seq_one_letter_code
_entity_poly.pdbx_strand_id
1 'polypeptide(L)'
;MAVASRTRSTTGRRRSASGSATVELAAAIPLLVAVTLAMVGLLGLARDQVLAQGAAREAAREAAIGGDLARASAAARAALPPGRAAEVAVVPDGAVRVRASVELPVGLPFGVRPVVIKATAVAARELGPAPTPADQ
;
A
#
# COMPACT_ATOMS: atom_id res chain seq x y z
N MET A 1 -83.89 10.77 -23.12
CA MET A 1 -82.80 10.96 -22.12
C MET A 1 -81.67 10.07 -22.59
N ALA A 2 -80.61 10.66 -23.15
CA ALA A 2 -79.40 9.94 -23.57
C ALA A 2 -78.25 10.25 -22.62
N VAL A 3 -77.75 9.23 -21.95
CA VAL A 3 -76.61 9.33 -21.04
C VAL A 3 -75.31 9.07 -21.86
N ALA A 4 -74.49 10.12 -22.06
CA ALA A 4 -73.21 10.02 -22.74
C ALA A 4 -72.15 9.54 -21.74
N SER A 5 -71.69 8.31 -21.93
CA SER A 5 -70.51 7.74 -21.20
C SER A 5 -69.22 8.36 -21.74
N ARG A 6 -68.55 9.18 -20.93
CA ARG A 6 -67.19 9.68 -21.20
C ARG A 6 -66.17 8.61 -20.85
N THR A 7 -65.67 7.95 -21.87
CA THR A 7 -64.47 7.09 -21.74
C THR A 7 -63.21 7.97 -21.52
N ARG A 8 -62.65 7.97 -20.33
CA ARG A 8 -61.43 8.66 -19.99
C ARG A 8 -60.23 7.83 -20.47
N SER A 9 -59.63 8.25 -21.56
CA SER A 9 -58.41 7.65 -22.11
C SER A 9 -57.23 7.88 -21.16
N THR A 10 -56.71 6.82 -20.51
CA THR A 10 -55.53 6.82 -19.67
C THR A 10 -54.29 6.40 -20.46
N THR A 11 -53.93 7.16 -21.48
CA THR A 11 -52.75 6.88 -22.33
C THR A 11 -51.70 7.99 -22.15
N GLY A 12 -51.09 8.13 -20.99
CA GLY A 12 -50.17 9.23 -20.76
C GLY A 12 -48.98 8.99 -19.82
N ARG A 13 -48.74 7.80 -19.29
CA ARG A 13 -47.74 7.66 -18.22
C ARG A 13 -46.62 6.59 -18.43
N ARG A 14 -46.34 6.20 -19.67
CA ARG A 14 -45.26 5.21 -19.93
C ARG A 14 -43.94 5.80 -20.49
N ARG A 15 -43.87 7.12 -20.73
CA ARG A 15 -42.65 7.71 -21.34
C ARG A 15 -41.58 8.22 -20.36
N SER A 16 -41.88 8.36 -19.08
CA SER A 16 -40.89 8.89 -18.11
C SER A 16 -40.00 7.85 -17.46
N ALA A 17 -40.34 6.55 -17.55
CA ALA A 17 -39.53 5.50 -16.89
C ALA A 17 -38.26 5.10 -17.66
N SER A 18 -38.27 5.17 -19.00
CA SER A 18 -37.10 4.80 -19.81
C SER A 18 -35.98 5.86 -19.78
N GLY A 19 -36.31 7.14 -19.59
CA GLY A 19 -35.31 8.21 -19.45
C GLY A 19 -34.59 8.19 -18.10
N SER A 20 -35.28 7.78 -17.04
CA SER A 20 -34.70 7.67 -15.70
C SER A 20 -33.62 6.59 -15.63
N ALA A 21 -33.87 5.41 -16.19
CA ALA A 21 -32.90 4.30 -16.17
C ALA A 21 -31.63 4.62 -16.97
N THR A 22 -31.72 5.39 -18.05
CA THR A 22 -30.55 5.78 -18.85
C THR A 22 -29.69 6.80 -18.12
N VAL A 23 -30.29 7.75 -17.41
CA VAL A 23 -29.58 8.74 -16.59
C VAL A 23 -28.90 8.06 -15.37
N GLU A 24 -29.59 7.12 -14.77
CA GLU A 24 -29.07 6.34 -13.64
C GLU A 24 -27.87 5.48 -14.04
N LEU A 25 -27.93 4.82 -15.20
CA LEU A 25 -26.81 4.07 -15.76
C LEU A 25 -25.63 4.99 -16.13
N ALA A 26 -25.90 6.16 -16.71
CA ALA A 26 -24.87 7.13 -17.04
C ALA A 26 -24.14 7.68 -15.81
N ALA A 27 -24.84 7.81 -14.68
CA ALA A 27 -24.22 8.21 -13.40
C ALA A 27 -23.48 7.06 -12.72
N ALA A 28 -23.88 5.81 -12.93
CA ALA A 28 -23.24 4.64 -12.33
C ALA A 28 -21.85 4.36 -12.92
N ILE A 29 -21.62 4.62 -14.21
CA ILE A 29 -20.34 4.37 -14.88
C ILE A 29 -19.18 5.16 -14.26
N PRO A 30 -19.25 6.49 -14.04
CA PRO A 30 -18.18 7.24 -13.39
C PRO A 30 -17.88 6.74 -11.98
N LEU A 31 -18.91 6.36 -11.22
CA LEU A 31 -18.76 5.81 -9.88
C LEU A 31 -18.02 4.46 -9.92
N LEU A 32 -18.38 3.58 -10.84
CA LEU A 32 -17.71 2.29 -11.00
C LEU A 32 -16.24 2.47 -11.36
N VAL A 33 -15.92 3.39 -12.28
CA VAL A 33 -14.55 3.72 -12.65
C VAL A 33 -13.78 4.26 -11.45
N ALA A 34 -14.37 5.16 -10.66
CA ALA A 34 -13.74 5.72 -9.48
C ALA A 34 -13.42 4.64 -8.43
N VAL A 35 -14.36 3.71 -8.17
CA VAL A 35 -14.16 2.58 -7.27
C VAL A 35 -13.06 1.66 -7.76
N THR A 36 -13.04 1.35 -9.06
CA THR A 36 -12.00 0.49 -9.65
C THR A 36 -10.61 1.12 -9.51
N LEU A 37 -10.48 2.42 -9.80
CA LEU A 37 -9.22 3.14 -9.63
C LEU A 37 -8.78 3.20 -8.17
N ALA A 38 -9.71 3.36 -7.23
CA ALA A 38 -9.41 3.31 -5.80
C ALA A 38 -8.89 1.94 -5.38
N MET A 39 -9.49 0.85 -5.86
CA MET A 39 -9.03 -0.51 -5.58
C MET A 39 -7.62 -0.79 -6.14
N VAL A 40 -7.35 -0.35 -7.37
CA VAL A 40 -6.02 -0.48 -7.98
C VAL A 40 -4.97 0.32 -7.16
N GLY A 41 -5.34 1.52 -6.70
CA GLY A 41 -4.48 2.33 -5.83
C GLY A 41 -4.18 1.64 -4.49
N LEU A 42 -5.18 1.05 -3.85
CA LEU A 42 -5.00 0.29 -2.60
C LEU A 42 -4.12 -0.95 -2.79
N LEU A 43 -4.27 -1.66 -3.91
CA LEU A 43 -3.42 -2.81 -4.22
C LEU A 43 -1.96 -2.39 -4.42
N GLY A 44 -1.71 -1.26 -5.08
CA GLY A 44 -0.39 -0.67 -5.21
C GLY A 44 0.24 -0.35 -3.85
N LEU A 45 -0.52 0.25 -2.95
CA LEU A 45 -0.08 0.57 -1.58
C LEU A 45 0.25 -0.68 -0.77
N ALA A 46 -0.59 -1.72 -0.86
CA ALA A 46 -0.34 -3.00 -0.19
C ALA A 46 0.95 -3.66 -0.69
N ARG A 47 1.20 -3.65 -2.00
CA ARG A 47 2.45 -4.11 -2.60
C ARG A 47 3.66 -3.35 -2.06
N ASP A 48 3.60 -2.03 -2.02
CA ASP A 48 4.69 -1.19 -1.53
C ASP A 48 4.99 -1.46 -0.04
N GLN A 49 3.97 -1.77 0.75
CA GLN A 49 4.14 -2.18 2.15
C GLN A 49 4.90 -3.51 2.29
N VAL A 50 4.60 -4.50 1.46
CA VAL A 50 5.32 -5.78 1.45
C VAL A 50 6.78 -5.57 1.04
N LEU A 51 7.05 -4.73 0.04
CA LEU A 51 8.40 -4.39 -0.38
C LEU A 51 9.20 -3.69 0.73
N ALA A 52 8.61 -2.71 1.40
CA ALA A 52 9.25 -2.02 2.51
C ALA A 52 9.58 -2.97 3.69
N GLN A 53 8.69 -3.92 4.00
CA GLN A 53 8.94 -4.94 5.02
C GLN A 53 10.07 -5.89 4.60
N GLY A 54 10.13 -6.29 3.34
CA GLY A 54 11.22 -7.10 2.79
C GLY A 54 12.57 -6.40 2.93
N ALA A 55 12.63 -5.13 2.51
CA ALA A 55 13.82 -4.31 2.62
C ALA A 55 14.27 -4.10 4.08
N ALA A 56 13.34 -3.89 5.01
CA ALA A 56 13.65 -3.75 6.43
C ALA A 56 14.23 -5.05 7.02
N ARG A 57 13.70 -6.22 6.62
CA ARG A 57 14.24 -7.52 7.07
C ARG A 57 15.64 -7.76 6.55
N GLU A 58 15.92 -7.42 5.29
CA GLU A 58 17.24 -7.60 4.71
C GLU A 58 18.27 -6.65 5.35
N ALA A 59 17.89 -5.38 5.60
CA ALA A 59 18.72 -4.46 6.34
C ALA A 59 19.01 -4.94 7.76
N ALA A 60 18.02 -5.46 8.49
CA ALA A 60 18.18 -5.98 9.84
C ALA A 60 19.09 -7.21 9.87
N ARG A 61 18.95 -8.11 8.89
CA ARG A 61 19.80 -9.29 8.75
C ARG A 61 21.24 -8.90 8.51
N GLU A 62 21.52 -8.01 7.56
CA GLU A 62 22.88 -7.56 7.25
C GLU A 62 23.54 -6.88 8.46
N ALA A 63 22.79 -6.04 9.17
CA ALA A 63 23.28 -5.40 10.38
C ALA A 63 23.52 -6.39 11.53
N ALA A 64 22.77 -7.48 11.61
CA ALA A 64 22.90 -8.51 12.65
C ALA A 64 24.18 -9.35 12.49
N ILE A 65 24.63 -9.62 11.27
CA ILE A 65 25.87 -10.35 10.96
C ILE A 65 27.12 -9.46 11.02
N GLY A 66 27.02 -8.28 11.59
CA GLY A 66 28.15 -7.36 11.78
C GLY A 66 28.37 -6.38 10.64
N GLY A 67 27.40 -6.25 9.71
CA GLY A 67 27.39 -5.22 8.67
C GLY A 67 27.24 -3.82 9.26
N ASP A 68 27.92 -2.86 8.65
CA ASP A 68 27.76 -1.45 8.98
C ASP A 68 26.46 -0.88 8.37
N LEU A 69 26.12 0.37 8.72
CA LEU A 69 24.94 1.04 8.20
C LEU A 69 24.96 1.14 6.66
N ALA A 70 26.15 1.28 6.07
CA ALA A 70 26.29 1.39 4.61
C ALA A 70 25.89 0.08 3.93
N ARG A 71 26.35 -1.07 4.44
CA ARG A 71 25.97 -2.40 3.95
C ARG A 71 24.50 -2.69 4.16
N ALA A 72 23.97 -2.44 5.36
CA ALA A 72 22.55 -2.61 5.66
C ALA A 72 21.66 -1.75 4.75
N SER A 73 22.06 -0.51 4.46
CA SER A 73 21.32 0.36 3.54
C SER A 73 21.43 -0.10 2.09
N ALA A 74 22.57 -0.63 1.67
CA ALA A 74 22.76 -1.21 0.34
C ALA A 74 21.89 -2.47 0.15
N ALA A 75 21.84 -3.35 1.16
CA ALA A 75 21.00 -4.54 1.16
C ALA A 75 19.51 -4.18 1.07
N ALA A 76 19.05 -3.20 1.86
CA ALA A 76 17.67 -2.72 1.76
C ALA A 76 17.33 -2.15 0.37
N ARG A 77 18.24 -1.37 -0.22
CA ARG A 77 18.03 -0.82 -1.56
C ARG A 77 18.02 -1.89 -2.64
N ALA A 78 18.85 -2.93 -2.51
CA ALA A 78 18.87 -4.07 -3.44
C ALA A 78 17.57 -4.89 -3.38
N ALA A 79 16.88 -4.91 -2.24
CA ALA A 79 15.58 -5.56 -2.07
C ALA A 79 14.41 -4.76 -2.65
N LEU A 80 14.63 -3.51 -3.05
CA LEU A 80 13.61 -2.64 -3.66
C LEU A 80 13.76 -2.61 -5.19
N PRO A 81 12.68 -2.39 -5.93
CA PRO A 81 12.74 -2.17 -7.38
C PRO A 81 13.63 -0.98 -7.72
N PRO A 82 14.31 -1.00 -8.87
CA PRO A 82 15.17 0.09 -9.32
C PRO A 82 14.40 1.42 -9.39
N GLY A 83 15.05 2.51 -8.98
CA GLY A 83 14.46 3.85 -8.97
C GLY A 83 13.61 4.18 -7.74
N ARG A 84 13.44 3.26 -6.78
CA ARG A 84 12.81 3.54 -5.49
C ARG A 84 13.84 4.07 -4.49
N ALA A 85 13.65 5.31 -4.04
CA ALA A 85 14.42 5.86 -2.93
C ALA A 85 13.80 5.39 -1.62
N ALA A 86 14.63 4.88 -0.72
CA ALA A 86 14.22 4.50 0.63
C ALA A 86 15.23 5.07 1.64
N GLU A 87 14.72 5.62 2.71
CA GLU A 87 15.54 6.00 3.86
C GLU A 87 15.62 4.82 4.81
N VAL A 88 16.85 4.44 5.19
CA VAL A 88 17.11 3.28 6.03
C VAL A 88 17.81 3.75 7.30
N ALA A 89 17.23 3.45 8.44
CA ALA A 89 17.84 3.68 9.74
C ALA A 89 18.04 2.34 10.46
N VAL A 90 19.20 2.14 11.01
CA VAL A 90 19.56 0.95 11.79
C VAL A 90 19.95 1.40 13.20
N VAL A 91 19.25 0.86 14.20
CA VAL A 91 19.45 1.22 15.60
C VAL A 91 19.65 -0.05 16.41
N PRO A 92 20.64 -0.09 17.32
CA PRO A 92 20.75 -1.18 18.27
C PRO A 92 19.48 -1.28 19.14
N ASP A 93 18.94 -2.48 19.27
CA ASP A 93 17.76 -2.77 20.11
C ASP A 93 18.19 -3.68 21.27
N GLY A 94 18.93 -3.10 22.20
CA GLY A 94 19.63 -3.83 23.26
C GLY A 94 20.95 -4.47 22.82
N ALA A 95 21.52 -5.32 23.68
CA ALA A 95 22.84 -5.94 23.44
C ALA A 95 22.82 -7.01 22.33
N VAL A 96 21.67 -7.63 22.07
CA VAL A 96 21.55 -8.87 21.27
C VAL A 96 20.68 -8.65 20.01
N ARG A 97 20.11 -7.47 19.81
CA ARG A 97 19.19 -7.21 18.71
C ARG A 97 19.55 -5.96 17.93
N VAL A 98 19.19 -5.96 16.68
CA VAL A 98 19.29 -4.78 15.81
C VAL A 98 17.92 -4.54 15.19
N ARG A 99 17.49 -3.28 15.20
CA ARG A 99 16.25 -2.83 14.57
C ARG A 99 16.60 -2.04 13.32
N ALA A 100 16.08 -2.44 12.19
CA ALA A 100 16.13 -1.67 10.96
C ALA A 100 14.73 -1.11 10.62
N SER A 101 14.67 0.15 10.25
CA SER A 101 13.47 0.80 9.74
C SER A 101 13.70 1.32 8.32
N VAL A 102 12.73 1.13 7.47
CA VAL A 102 12.73 1.61 6.09
C VAL A 102 11.54 2.52 5.90
N GLU A 103 11.80 3.72 5.42
CA GLU A 103 10.77 4.68 5.02
C GLU A 103 10.73 4.77 3.51
N LEU A 104 9.59 4.43 2.91
CA LEU A 104 9.37 4.43 1.47
C LEU A 104 8.31 5.48 1.11
N PRO A 105 8.69 6.57 0.43
CA PRO A 105 7.72 7.53 -0.07
C PRO A 105 6.96 6.94 -1.25
N VAL A 106 5.63 6.98 -1.19
CA VAL A 106 4.73 6.50 -2.24
C VAL A 106 3.90 7.65 -2.76
N GLY A 107 4.04 7.95 -4.04
CA GLY A 107 3.19 8.90 -4.74
C GLY A 107 1.82 8.27 -5.02
N LEU A 108 0.76 8.98 -4.65
CA LEU A 108 -0.61 8.61 -4.98
C LEU A 108 -1.06 9.31 -6.26
N PRO A 109 -1.92 8.68 -7.07
CA PRO A 109 -2.50 9.32 -8.25
C PRO A 109 -3.36 10.53 -7.86
N PHE A 110 -3.65 11.39 -8.82
CA PHE A 110 -4.54 12.56 -8.68
C PHE A 110 -4.07 13.69 -7.76
N GLY A 111 -2.75 13.88 -7.59
CA GLY A 111 -2.21 15.02 -6.83
C GLY A 111 -2.42 14.93 -5.32
N VAL A 112 -2.75 13.76 -4.81
CA VAL A 112 -2.80 13.49 -3.37
C VAL A 112 -1.38 13.54 -2.80
N ARG A 113 -1.23 14.08 -1.59
CA ARG A 113 0.07 14.15 -0.90
C ARG A 113 0.71 12.76 -0.84
N PRO A 114 2.03 12.65 -1.06
CA PRO A 114 2.74 11.38 -0.93
C PRO A 114 2.57 10.82 0.48
N VAL A 115 2.33 9.53 0.57
CA VAL A 115 2.26 8.78 1.83
C VAL A 115 3.62 8.13 2.05
N VAL A 116 4.14 8.22 3.27
CA VAL A 116 5.36 7.51 3.65
C VAL A 116 4.98 6.20 4.32
N ILE A 117 5.40 5.11 3.73
CA ILE A 117 5.27 3.77 4.31
C ILE A 117 6.48 3.53 5.21
N LYS A 118 6.22 3.23 6.47
CA LYS A 118 7.24 2.83 7.44
C LYS A 118 7.16 1.35 7.70
N ALA A 119 8.28 0.66 7.51
CA ALA A 119 8.43 -0.75 7.87
C ALA A 119 9.59 -0.92 8.83
N THR A 120 9.41 -1.77 9.82
CA THR A 120 10.43 -2.05 10.83
C THR A 120 10.63 -3.55 10.95
N ALA A 121 11.88 -3.99 11.01
CA ALA A 121 12.26 -5.36 11.28
C ALA A 121 13.30 -5.41 12.38
N VAL A 122 13.31 -6.50 13.13
CA VAL A 122 14.29 -6.76 14.21
C VAL A 122 14.97 -8.09 13.92
N ALA A 123 16.30 -8.11 13.99
CA ALA A 123 17.09 -9.34 13.89
C ALA A 123 17.93 -9.52 15.16
N ALA A 124 18.15 -10.77 15.55
CA ALA A 124 19.09 -11.10 16.59
C ALA A 124 20.52 -10.95 16.05
N ARG A 125 21.40 -10.31 16.84
CA ARG A 125 22.82 -10.22 16.51
C ARG A 125 23.47 -11.57 16.79
N GLU A 126 24.21 -12.11 15.84
CA GLU A 126 25.06 -13.26 16.08
C GLU A 126 26.20 -12.83 17.01
N LEU A 127 26.16 -13.29 18.26
CA LEU A 127 27.31 -13.20 19.16
C LEU A 127 28.32 -14.21 18.64
N GLY A 128 29.46 -13.73 18.18
CA GLY A 128 30.58 -14.63 17.85
C GLY A 128 30.85 -15.64 18.96
N PRO A 129 31.51 -16.78 18.69
CA PRO A 129 31.82 -17.75 19.71
C PRO A 129 32.53 -17.05 20.87
N ALA A 130 32.08 -17.35 22.09
CA ALA A 130 32.71 -16.82 23.30
C ALA A 130 34.22 -17.14 23.24
N PRO A 131 35.14 -16.20 23.59
CA PRO A 131 36.56 -16.48 23.61
C PRO A 131 36.79 -17.70 24.47
N THR A 132 37.44 -18.70 23.89
CA THR A 132 37.81 -19.93 24.62
C THR A 132 38.76 -19.56 25.75
N PRO A 133 38.55 -20.02 27.00
CA PRO A 133 39.39 -19.63 28.13
C PRO A 133 40.86 -20.12 28.09
N ALA A 134 41.33 -20.56 26.96
CA ALA A 134 42.67 -21.12 26.76
C ALA A 134 43.75 -20.08 26.38
N ASP A 135 43.42 -18.79 26.23
CA ASP A 135 44.36 -17.73 25.85
C ASP A 135 44.69 -16.74 27.01
N GLN A 136 44.63 -17.22 28.28
CA GLN A 136 45.17 -16.48 29.45
C GLN A 136 46.36 -17.17 30.04
#